data_f73334903aa669f80075c022b11e5e8d
#
_entry.id   f73334903aa669f80075c022b11e5e8d
#
_cell.length_a   1.000
_cell.length_b   1.000
_cell.length_c   1.000
_cell.angle_alpha   90.00
_cell.angle_beta   90.00
_cell.angle_gamma   90.00
#
_symmetry.space_group_name_H-M   'P 1'
#
loop_
_entity.id
_entity.type
_entity.pdbx_description
1 polymer ?
#
loop_
_entity_poly.entity_id
_entity_poly.type
_entity_poly.pdbx_seq_one_letter_code
_entity_poly.pdbx_strand_id
1 'polypeptide(L)'
;MVVGGTSEIGLATVRRFADKGRLQRVVLAGRPSDRLDAAQRALAGELHGVTVETVAMDLEQVGTVADAVANAWKGGIDVVLLSAGVLPDPDEAASDSRVAVHAANVNYVGQMEAGTAALAAMQRQGHGSLVVISSVAAERPRKDNYVYGSTKAALDAWANGAADALASSPIRVVVVRPGMVRTRMSAGMPEAPMTCDADDVAKAAAKAAVRGPATVWVPGKLRYLMSVLRHLPRPIFRWLSPGGKAEAGR
;
A
#
# COMPACT_ATOMS: atom_id res chain seq x y z
N MET A 1 3.55 -4.25 -12.13
CA MET A 1 3.24 -2.80 -12.06
C MET A 1 3.23 -2.36 -10.62
N VAL A 2 3.78 -1.19 -10.32
CA VAL A 2 3.78 -0.57 -8.98
C VAL A 2 3.02 0.74 -9.05
N VAL A 3 1.84 0.82 -8.44
CA VAL A 3 1.08 2.05 -8.23
C VAL A 3 1.65 2.73 -7.00
N GLY A 4 2.18 3.94 -7.19
CA GLY A 4 3.11 4.59 -6.28
C GLY A 4 4.56 4.22 -6.58
N GLY A 5 5.00 4.46 -7.82
CA GLY A 5 6.30 4.05 -8.37
C GLY A 5 7.54 4.58 -7.65
N THR A 6 7.37 5.47 -6.68
CA THR A 6 8.43 5.97 -5.79
C THR A 6 8.37 5.41 -4.38
N SER A 7 7.45 4.45 -4.10
CA SER A 7 7.29 3.80 -2.81
C SER A 7 8.49 2.93 -2.48
N GLU A 8 9.13 3.12 -1.33
CA GLU A 8 10.27 2.32 -0.90
C GLU A 8 9.88 0.84 -0.72
N ILE A 9 8.69 0.58 -0.18
CA ILE A 9 8.13 -0.78 -0.10
C ILE A 9 7.90 -1.35 -1.50
N GLY A 10 7.35 -0.53 -2.41
CA GLY A 10 7.11 -0.91 -3.80
C GLY A 10 8.40 -1.30 -4.52
N LEU A 11 9.42 -0.45 -4.47
CA LEU A 11 10.73 -0.68 -5.09
C LEU A 11 11.46 -1.88 -4.48
N ALA A 12 11.41 -2.04 -3.15
CA ALA A 12 11.96 -3.21 -2.48
C ALA A 12 11.24 -4.50 -2.92
N THR A 13 9.91 -4.45 -3.11
CA THR A 13 9.13 -5.60 -3.59
C THR A 13 9.52 -6.00 -5.02
N VAL A 14 9.79 -5.04 -5.89
CA VAL A 14 10.30 -5.30 -7.25
C VAL A 14 11.64 -6.05 -7.19
N ARG A 15 12.57 -5.61 -6.35
CA ARG A 15 13.86 -6.29 -6.13
C ARG A 15 13.68 -7.73 -5.68
N ARG A 16 12.73 -7.98 -4.76
CA ARG A 16 12.42 -9.35 -4.29
C ARG A 16 11.82 -10.25 -5.38
N PHE A 17 11.14 -9.70 -6.38
CA PHE A 17 10.73 -10.44 -7.56
C PHE A 17 11.91 -10.72 -8.51
N ALA A 18 12.82 -9.75 -8.68
CA ALA A 18 14.01 -9.89 -9.50
C ALA A 18 14.96 -10.99 -9.00
N ASP A 19 15.11 -11.13 -7.67
CA ASP A 19 15.91 -12.20 -7.05
C ASP A 19 15.50 -13.63 -7.49
N LYS A 20 14.27 -13.79 -8.03
CA LYS A 20 13.77 -15.06 -8.53
C LYS A 20 14.06 -15.32 -10.00
N GLY A 21 14.72 -14.40 -10.68
CA GLY A 21 15.18 -14.53 -12.06
C GLY A 21 14.08 -14.62 -13.14
N ARG A 22 12.84 -14.21 -12.81
CA ARG A 22 11.68 -14.31 -13.73
C ARG A 22 11.08 -12.96 -14.12
N LEU A 23 11.63 -11.87 -13.59
CA LEU A 23 11.14 -10.54 -13.88
C LEU A 23 11.62 -10.09 -15.25
N GLN A 24 10.70 -9.70 -16.12
CA GLN A 24 11.00 -9.22 -17.48
C GLN A 24 10.70 -7.75 -17.65
N ARG A 25 9.63 -7.26 -16.99
CA ARG A 25 9.13 -5.91 -17.16
C ARG A 25 8.63 -5.33 -15.83
N VAL A 26 8.96 -4.07 -15.59
CA VAL A 26 8.49 -3.27 -14.44
C VAL A 26 7.85 -2.00 -14.96
N VAL A 27 6.64 -1.72 -14.50
CA VAL A 27 5.94 -0.44 -14.75
C VAL A 27 5.84 0.29 -13.43
N LEU A 28 6.44 1.48 -13.35
CA LEU A 28 6.34 2.39 -12.20
C LEU A 28 5.28 3.45 -12.51
N ALA A 29 4.11 3.34 -11.90
CA ALA A 29 3.02 4.29 -12.10
C ALA A 29 2.99 5.35 -10.99
N GLY A 30 2.97 6.62 -11.37
CA GLY A 30 2.93 7.74 -10.44
C GLY A 30 2.92 9.08 -11.16
N ARG A 31 2.83 10.16 -10.39
CA ARG A 31 2.92 11.52 -10.93
C ARG A 31 4.29 11.75 -11.57
N PRO A 32 4.35 12.30 -12.79
CA PRO A 32 5.62 12.68 -13.41
C PRO A 32 6.45 13.56 -12.47
N SER A 33 7.67 13.16 -12.20
CA SER A 33 8.57 13.86 -11.28
C SER A 33 9.99 13.33 -11.38
N ASP A 34 10.98 14.15 -11.02
CA ASP A 34 12.40 13.74 -10.95
C ASP A 34 12.60 12.49 -10.06
N ARG A 35 11.77 12.33 -9.04
CA ARG A 35 11.82 11.14 -8.15
C ARG A 35 11.36 9.87 -8.87
N LEU A 36 10.34 9.95 -9.70
CA LEU A 36 9.88 8.79 -10.47
C LEU A 36 10.93 8.40 -11.51
N ASP A 37 11.51 9.39 -12.18
CA ASP A 37 12.57 9.18 -13.16
C ASP A 37 13.85 8.64 -12.51
N ALA A 38 14.21 9.15 -11.33
CA ALA A 38 15.34 8.63 -10.57
C ALA A 38 15.11 7.17 -10.12
N ALA A 39 13.90 6.82 -9.67
CA ALA A 39 13.56 5.46 -9.30
C ALA A 39 13.62 4.50 -10.51
N GLN A 40 13.14 4.96 -11.68
CA GLN A 40 13.22 4.20 -12.93
C GLN A 40 14.68 3.96 -13.33
N ARG A 41 15.52 5.02 -13.38
CA ARG A 41 16.95 4.89 -13.73
C ARG A 41 17.69 3.97 -12.76
N ALA A 42 17.45 4.11 -11.45
CA ALA A 42 18.09 3.25 -10.44
C ALA A 42 17.74 1.77 -10.65
N LEU A 43 16.46 1.44 -10.80
CA LEU A 43 16.05 0.06 -11.05
C LEU A 43 16.55 -0.48 -12.39
N ALA A 44 16.55 0.33 -13.45
CA ALA A 44 17.07 -0.08 -14.76
C ALA A 44 18.56 -0.39 -14.72
N GLY A 45 19.34 0.36 -13.91
CA GLY A 45 20.74 0.10 -13.67
C GLY A 45 21.03 -1.14 -12.82
N GLU A 46 20.13 -1.43 -11.87
CA GLU A 46 20.24 -2.61 -10.98
C GLU A 46 19.78 -3.90 -11.64
N LEU A 47 18.71 -3.84 -12.46
CA LEU A 47 18.00 -5.01 -12.97
C LEU A 47 18.37 -5.28 -14.44
N HIS A 48 19.53 -5.92 -14.65
CA HIS A 48 19.98 -6.25 -16.01
C HIS A 48 19.02 -7.17 -16.75
N GLY A 49 18.67 -6.81 -17.98
CA GLY A 49 17.76 -7.58 -18.83
C GLY A 49 16.27 -7.39 -18.50
N VAL A 50 15.94 -6.47 -17.57
CA VAL A 50 14.56 -6.11 -17.22
C VAL A 50 14.21 -4.76 -17.83
N THR A 51 13.09 -4.68 -18.53
CA THR A 51 12.55 -3.40 -19.01
C THR A 51 11.90 -2.65 -17.85
N VAL A 52 12.37 -1.44 -17.54
CA VAL A 52 11.79 -0.58 -16.50
C VAL A 52 11.24 0.68 -17.15
N GLU A 53 9.95 0.88 -17.07
CA GLU A 53 9.25 2.01 -17.67
C GLU A 53 8.38 2.76 -16.66
N THR A 54 8.00 3.97 -16.97
CA THR A 54 7.09 4.79 -16.16
C THR A 54 5.77 5.01 -16.87
N VAL A 55 4.69 5.16 -16.08
CA VAL A 55 3.37 5.58 -16.55
C VAL A 55 2.89 6.72 -15.68
N ALA A 56 2.49 7.82 -16.33
CA ALA A 56 1.89 8.95 -15.65
C ALA A 56 0.55 8.53 -15.03
N MET A 57 0.42 8.71 -13.73
CA MET A 57 -0.79 8.38 -12.97
C MET A 57 -0.89 9.30 -11.76
N ASP A 58 -1.98 10.05 -11.67
CA ASP A 58 -2.30 10.85 -10.49
C ASP A 58 -3.56 10.28 -9.81
N LEU A 59 -3.41 9.74 -8.61
CA LEU A 59 -4.49 9.12 -7.85
C LEU A 59 -5.54 10.13 -7.35
N GLU A 60 -5.27 11.42 -7.44
CA GLU A 60 -6.25 12.47 -7.15
C GLU A 60 -7.18 12.74 -8.33
N GLN A 61 -6.75 12.42 -9.55
CA GLN A 61 -7.54 12.61 -10.76
C GLN A 61 -8.41 11.37 -11.02
N VAL A 62 -9.38 11.18 -10.13
CA VAL A 62 -10.36 10.09 -10.22
C VAL A 62 -11.07 10.12 -11.58
N GLY A 63 -11.23 8.95 -12.18
CA GLY A 63 -11.76 8.77 -13.53
C GLY A 63 -10.68 8.65 -14.62
N THR A 64 -9.42 9.02 -14.35
CA THR A 64 -8.30 8.87 -15.30
C THR A 64 -7.35 7.73 -14.95
N VAL A 65 -7.42 7.24 -13.74
CA VAL A 65 -6.51 6.20 -13.22
C VAL A 65 -6.72 4.88 -13.97
N ALA A 66 -7.96 4.54 -14.29
CA ALA A 66 -8.30 3.34 -15.04
C ALA A 66 -7.67 3.33 -16.44
N ASP A 67 -7.65 4.48 -17.13
CA ASP A 67 -7.02 4.62 -18.45
C ASP A 67 -5.50 4.45 -18.34
N ALA A 68 -4.88 4.99 -17.29
CA ALA A 68 -3.45 4.81 -17.04
C ALA A 68 -3.10 3.33 -16.80
N VAL A 69 -3.95 2.59 -16.08
CA VAL A 69 -3.81 1.12 -15.92
C VAL A 69 -3.94 0.41 -17.27
N ALA A 70 -4.95 0.75 -18.06
CA ALA A 70 -5.17 0.15 -19.39
C ALA A 70 -3.98 0.40 -20.33
N ASN A 71 -3.44 1.61 -20.35
CA ASN A 71 -2.26 1.99 -21.14
C ASN A 71 -1.00 1.20 -20.72
N ALA A 72 -0.87 0.92 -19.42
CA ALA A 72 0.24 0.13 -18.88
C ALA A 72 0.14 -1.38 -19.20
N TRP A 73 -1.05 -1.88 -19.56
CA TRP A 73 -1.32 -3.32 -19.66
C TRP A 73 -0.74 -4.01 -20.92
N LYS A 74 -0.06 -3.27 -21.78
CA LYS A 74 0.54 -3.83 -23.01
C LYS A 74 1.49 -4.98 -22.70
N GLY A 75 1.18 -6.16 -23.23
CA GLY A 75 1.97 -7.38 -23.00
C GLY A 75 1.64 -8.15 -21.73
N GLY A 76 0.60 -7.74 -20.99
CA GLY A 76 0.17 -8.38 -19.74
C GLY A 76 0.92 -7.91 -18.50
N ILE A 77 0.28 -8.09 -17.34
CA ILE A 77 0.87 -7.79 -16.02
C ILE A 77 0.47 -8.89 -15.03
N ASP A 78 1.47 -9.64 -14.54
CA ASP A 78 1.24 -10.73 -13.59
C ASP A 78 0.98 -10.22 -12.16
N VAL A 79 1.61 -9.11 -11.77
CA VAL A 79 1.49 -8.57 -10.41
C VAL A 79 1.27 -7.06 -10.47
N VAL A 80 0.21 -6.60 -9.82
CA VAL A 80 -0.02 -5.19 -9.51
C VAL A 80 0.13 -4.97 -8.01
N LEU A 81 0.97 -4.01 -7.64
CA LEU A 81 1.21 -3.61 -6.25
C LEU A 81 0.65 -2.22 -6.03
N LEU A 82 -0.39 -2.11 -5.19
CA LEU A 82 -0.91 -0.83 -4.70
C LEU A 82 -0.12 -0.42 -3.47
N SER A 83 0.85 0.47 -3.63
CA SER A 83 1.79 0.90 -2.59
C SER A 83 1.90 2.41 -2.44
N ALA A 84 1.04 3.15 -3.12
CA ALA A 84 0.93 4.58 -2.93
C ALA A 84 0.38 4.92 -1.53
N GLY A 85 0.65 6.13 -1.09
CA GLY A 85 0.06 6.65 0.13
C GLY A 85 0.68 7.96 0.57
N VAL A 86 -0.10 8.69 1.35
CA VAL A 86 0.33 9.87 2.09
C VAL A 86 -0.06 9.70 3.55
N LEU A 87 0.76 10.22 4.43
CA LEU A 87 0.50 10.30 5.86
C LEU A 87 0.40 11.78 6.20
N PRO A 88 -0.80 12.35 6.27
CA PRO A 88 -0.96 13.75 6.56
C PRO A 88 -0.58 14.05 8.01
N ASP A 89 -0.19 15.29 8.28
CA ASP A 89 -0.07 15.77 9.64
C ASP A 89 -1.45 15.65 10.36
N PRO A 90 -1.51 15.05 11.56
CA PRO A 90 -2.78 14.80 12.24
C PRO A 90 -3.58 16.06 12.58
N ASP A 91 -2.91 17.13 12.99
CA ASP A 91 -3.55 18.38 13.40
C ASP A 91 -4.08 19.14 12.16
N GLU A 92 -3.30 19.12 11.06
CA GLU A 92 -3.74 19.66 9.77
C GLU A 92 -4.94 18.89 9.21
N ALA A 93 -4.86 17.56 9.19
CA ALA A 93 -5.95 16.72 8.69
C ALA A 93 -7.24 16.82 9.54
N ALA A 94 -7.12 17.16 10.82
CA ALA A 94 -8.25 17.36 11.70
C ALA A 94 -8.94 18.72 11.50
N SER A 95 -8.23 19.73 10.98
CA SER A 95 -8.69 21.12 10.86
C SER A 95 -8.94 21.57 9.43
N ASP A 96 -8.27 20.97 8.42
CA ASP A 96 -8.48 21.28 6.99
C ASP A 96 -9.06 20.07 6.24
N SER A 97 -10.32 20.21 5.82
CA SER A 97 -11.00 19.16 5.04
C SER A 97 -10.32 18.84 3.71
N ARG A 98 -9.57 19.78 3.11
CA ARG A 98 -8.84 19.55 1.84
C ARG A 98 -7.71 18.55 2.07
N VAL A 99 -7.01 18.64 3.21
CA VAL A 99 -5.96 17.68 3.60
C VAL A 99 -6.55 16.28 3.82
N ALA A 100 -7.70 16.20 4.50
CA ALA A 100 -8.39 14.94 4.71
C ALA A 100 -8.88 14.31 3.39
N VAL A 101 -9.47 15.11 2.49
CA VAL A 101 -9.94 14.66 1.17
C VAL A 101 -8.77 14.24 0.27
N HIS A 102 -7.66 15.01 0.26
CA HIS A 102 -6.44 14.62 -0.43
C HIS A 102 -5.96 13.23 0.02
N ALA A 103 -5.88 13.01 1.35
CA ALA A 103 -5.49 11.72 1.89
C ALA A 103 -6.47 10.60 1.47
N ALA A 104 -7.77 10.86 1.45
CA ALA A 104 -8.78 9.89 1.01
C ALA A 104 -8.62 9.53 -0.47
N ASN A 105 -8.42 10.52 -1.34
CA ASN A 105 -8.23 10.31 -2.77
C ASN A 105 -6.97 9.48 -3.04
N VAL A 106 -5.83 9.85 -2.48
CA VAL A 106 -4.56 9.15 -2.72
C VAL A 106 -4.53 7.76 -2.07
N ASN A 107 -4.98 7.64 -0.81
CA ASN A 107 -4.85 6.40 -0.05
C ASN A 107 -5.94 5.38 -0.33
N TYR A 108 -7.09 5.81 -0.84
CA TYR A 108 -8.23 4.92 -1.06
C TYR A 108 -8.83 5.05 -2.46
N VAL A 109 -9.44 6.19 -2.82
CA VAL A 109 -10.27 6.28 -4.02
C VAL A 109 -9.50 5.96 -5.30
N GLY A 110 -8.36 6.61 -5.52
CA GLY A 110 -7.52 6.36 -6.70
C GLY A 110 -6.89 4.97 -6.69
N GLN A 111 -6.54 4.43 -5.51
CA GLN A 111 -6.05 3.04 -5.45
C GLN A 111 -7.15 2.03 -5.71
N MET A 112 -8.36 2.26 -5.24
CA MET A 112 -9.52 1.43 -5.54
C MET A 112 -9.81 1.45 -7.05
N GLU A 113 -9.77 2.60 -7.69
CA GLU A 113 -9.92 2.71 -9.15
C GLU A 113 -8.83 1.92 -9.89
N ALA A 114 -7.56 2.12 -9.53
CA ALA A 114 -6.44 1.38 -10.12
C ALA A 114 -6.57 -0.13 -9.92
N GLY A 115 -6.94 -0.55 -8.71
CA GLY A 115 -7.12 -1.96 -8.36
C GLY A 115 -8.29 -2.59 -9.10
N THR A 116 -9.43 -1.89 -9.22
CA THR A 116 -10.60 -2.37 -9.95
C THR A 116 -10.27 -2.54 -11.44
N ALA A 117 -9.60 -1.57 -12.06
CA ALA A 117 -9.15 -1.67 -13.44
C ALA A 117 -8.15 -2.83 -13.65
N ALA A 118 -7.22 -3.01 -12.71
CA ALA A 118 -6.26 -4.11 -12.73
C ALA A 118 -6.95 -5.48 -12.61
N LEU A 119 -7.89 -5.63 -11.68
CA LEU A 119 -8.64 -6.88 -11.52
C LEU A 119 -9.45 -7.22 -12.77
N ALA A 120 -10.11 -6.25 -13.39
CA ALA A 120 -10.83 -6.45 -14.65
C ALA A 120 -9.88 -6.89 -15.79
N ALA A 121 -8.68 -6.33 -15.86
CA ALA A 121 -7.66 -6.73 -16.83
C ALA A 121 -7.10 -8.13 -16.55
N MET A 122 -6.85 -8.48 -15.29
CA MET A 122 -6.44 -9.83 -14.86
C MET A 122 -7.51 -10.87 -15.17
N GLN A 123 -8.79 -10.54 -15.02
CA GLN A 123 -9.90 -11.44 -15.39
C GLN A 123 -9.91 -11.74 -16.88
N ARG A 124 -9.69 -10.75 -17.74
CA ARG A 124 -9.55 -10.96 -19.18
C ARG A 124 -8.27 -11.75 -19.54
N GLN A 125 -7.19 -11.54 -18.78
CA GLN A 125 -5.91 -12.24 -18.94
C GLN A 125 -5.98 -13.71 -18.45
N GLY A 126 -6.90 -14.02 -17.52
CA GLY A 126 -7.07 -15.35 -16.94
C GLY A 126 -6.13 -15.65 -15.75
N HIS A 127 -5.28 -14.72 -15.34
CA HIS A 127 -4.38 -14.86 -14.19
C HIS A 127 -3.88 -13.50 -13.69
N GLY A 128 -3.35 -13.47 -12.48
CA GLY A 128 -2.71 -12.29 -11.91
C GLY A 128 -2.78 -12.22 -10.39
N SER A 129 -2.03 -11.32 -9.82
CA SER A 129 -2.01 -11.05 -8.38
C SER A 129 -2.08 -9.55 -8.12
N LEU A 130 -3.08 -9.13 -7.37
CA LEU A 130 -3.18 -7.78 -6.81
C LEU A 130 -2.69 -7.79 -5.36
N VAL A 131 -1.65 -7.03 -5.07
CA VAL A 131 -1.10 -6.87 -3.72
C VAL A 131 -1.36 -5.46 -3.23
N VAL A 132 -2.04 -5.35 -2.11
CA VAL A 132 -2.45 -4.07 -1.51
C VAL A 132 -1.67 -3.82 -0.23
N ILE A 133 -0.92 -2.73 -0.19
CA ILE A 133 -0.22 -2.29 1.04
C ILE A 133 -1.19 -1.46 1.88
N SER A 134 -1.83 -2.14 2.82
CA SER A 134 -2.69 -1.57 3.86
C SER A 134 -1.86 -1.07 5.06
N SER A 135 -2.37 -1.21 6.26
CA SER A 135 -1.70 -0.90 7.53
C SER A 135 -2.44 -1.55 8.69
N VAL A 136 -1.77 -1.79 9.81
CA VAL A 136 -2.46 -2.12 11.07
C VAL A 136 -3.38 -1.00 11.55
N ALA A 137 -3.14 0.26 11.14
CA ALA A 137 -4.04 1.38 11.40
C ALA A 137 -5.44 1.21 10.79
N ALA A 138 -5.57 0.35 9.76
CA ALA A 138 -6.85 -0.01 9.16
C ALA A 138 -7.75 -0.81 10.11
N GLU A 139 -7.16 -1.62 11.00
CA GLU A 139 -7.95 -2.47 11.91
C GLU A 139 -8.51 -1.71 13.11
N ARG A 140 -7.79 -0.69 13.57
CA ARG A 140 -8.21 0.17 14.69
C ARG A 140 -7.56 1.55 14.56
N PRO A 141 -8.21 2.52 13.89
CA PRO A 141 -7.74 3.90 13.84
C PRO A 141 -7.61 4.51 15.24
N ARG A 142 -6.53 5.25 15.48
CA ARG A 142 -6.26 5.96 16.73
C ARG A 142 -6.62 7.44 16.59
N LYS A 143 -6.80 8.14 17.71
CA LYS A 143 -7.17 9.56 17.72
C LYS A 143 -6.17 10.46 16.99
N ASP A 144 -4.90 10.12 17.05
CA ASP A 144 -3.77 10.84 16.47
C ASP A 144 -3.48 10.51 15.01
N ASN A 145 -4.25 9.60 14.40
CA ASN A 145 -4.13 9.27 12.96
C ASN A 145 -5.45 8.77 12.35
N TYR A 146 -6.59 9.24 12.86
CA TYR A 146 -7.88 8.70 12.42
C TYR A 146 -8.20 8.98 10.95
N VAL A 147 -7.75 10.09 10.39
CA VAL A 147 -7.91 10.38 8.95
C VAL A 147 -7.14 9.36 8.12
N TYR A 148 -5.85 9.17 8.41
CA TYR A 148 -5.05 8.15 7.74
C TYR A 148 -5.63 6.74 7.96
N GLY A 149 -5.94 6.40 9.21
CA GLY A 149 -6.49 5.10 9.57
C GLY A 149 -7.81 4.79 8.86
N SER A 150 -8.70 5.78 8.70
CA SER A 150 -9.97 5.61 7.98
C SER A 150 -9.75 5.33 6.49
N THR A 151 -8.81 6.02 5.83
CA THR A 151 -8.49 5.77 4.43
C THR A 151 -7.90 4.37 4.21
N LYS A 152 -7.03 3.93 5.13
CA LYS A 152 -6.48 2.57 5.09
C LYS A 152 -7.53 1.50 5.43
N ALA A 153 -8.47 1.79 6.33
CA ALA A 153 -9.59 0.90 6.63
C ALA A 153 -10.50 0.70 5.41
N ALA A 154 -10.80 1.76 4.67
CA ALA A 154 -11.59 1.70 3.45
C ALA A 154 -10.89 0.85 2.36
N LEU A 155 -9.60 1.10 2.10
CA LEU A 155 -8.81 0.32 1.14
C LEU A 155 -8.71 -1.15 1.55
N ASP A 156 -8.49 -1.42 2.83
CA ASP A 156 -8.41 -2.76 3.42
C ASP A 156 -9.73 -3.53 3.25
N ALA A 157 -10.85 -2.90 3.58
CA ALA A 157 -12.18 -3.49 3.43
C ALA A 157 -12.50 -3.82 1.97
N TRP A 158 -12.23 -2.89 1.05
CA TRP A 158 -12.39 -3.11 -0.38
C TRP A 158 -11.54 -4.29 -0.87
N ALA A 159 -10.27 -4.36 -0.49
CA ALA A 159 -9.36 -5.40 -0.93
C ALA A 159 -9.72 -6.79 -0.38
N ASN A 160 -10.18 -6.88 0.89
CA ASN A 160 -10.68 -8.13 1.44
C ASN A 160 -11.96 -8.58 0.75
N GLY A 161 -12.90 -7.67 0.49
CA GLY A 161 -14.11 -8.01 -0.29
C GLY A 161 -13.78 -8.51 -1.70
N ALA A 162 -12.81 -7.88 -2.37
CA ALA A 162 -12.33 -8.35 -3.67
C ALA A 162 -11.65 -9.74 -3.58
N ALA A 163 -10.89 -10.00 -2.51
CA ALA A 163 -10.28 -11.32 -2.28
C ALA A 163 -11.34 -12.42 -2.10
N ASP A 164 -12.39 -12.13 -1.35
CA ASP A 164 -13.50 -13.07 -1.15
C ASP A 164 -14.29 -13.30 -2.44
N ALA A 165 -14.59 -12.25 -3.19
CA ALA A 165 -15.31 -12.34 -4.46
C ALA A 165 -14.54 -13.15 -5.53
N LEU A 166 -13.22 -13.14 -5.47
CA LEU A 166 -12.34 -13.83 -6.42
C LEU A 166 -11.74 -15.14 -5.87
N ALA A 167 -12.21 -15.63 -4.72
CA ALA A 167 -11.65 -16.81 -4.04
C ALA A 167 -11.63 -18.08 -4.90
N SER A 168 -12.59 -18.22 -5.83
CA SER A 168 -12.70 -19.35 -6.76
C SER A 168 -12.07 -19.08 -8.13
N SER A 169 -11.40 -17.94 -8.31
CA SER A 169 -10.78 -17.55 -9.57
C SER A 169 -9.26 -17.79 -9.54
N PRO A 170 -8.59 -17.83 -10.70
CA PRO A 170 -7.12 -17.91 -10.77
C PRO A 170 -6.44 -16.57 -10.38
N ILE A 171 -7.22 -15.54 -10.05
CA ILE A 171 -6.72 -14.22 -9.66
C ILE A 171 -6.56 -14.17 -8.15
N ARG A 172 -5.45 -13.62 -7.72
CA ARG A 172 -5.10 -13.54 -6.32
C ARG A 172 -5.16 -12.11 -5.83
N VAL A 173 -5.88 -11.84 -4.74
CA VAL A 173 -5.84 -10.56 -4.04
C VAL A 173 -5.21 -10.78 -2.67
N VAL A 174 -4.22 -9.94 -2.34
CA VAL A 174 -3.44 -10.04 -1.11
C VAL A 174 -3.43 -8.69 -0.39
N VAL A 175 -3.77 -8.69 0.88
CA VAL A 175 -3.68 -7.52 1.76
C VAL A 175 -2.48 -7.68 2.68
N VAL A 176 -1.54 -6.74 2.62
CA VAL A 176 -0.39 -6.69 3.52
C VAL A 176 -0.64 -5.58 4.53
N ARG A 177 -0.61 -5.90 5.82
CA ARG A 177 -0.83 -4.99 6.95
C ARG A 177 0.47 -4.78 7.72
N PRO A 178 1.34 -3.86 7.29
CA PRO A 178 2.52 -3.53 8.07
C PRO A 178 2.15 -2.70 9.31
N GLY A 179 3.01 -2.82 10.34
CA GLY A 179 3.12 -1.84 11.40
C GLY A 179 3.81 -0.57 10.91
N MET A 180 4.55 0.10 11.80
CA MET A 180 5.43 1.19 11.39
C MET A 180 6.58 0.63 10.55
N VAL A 181 6.88 1.27 9.43
CA VAL A 181 7.95 0.87 8.50
C VAL A 181 8.92 2.03 8.37
N ARG A 182 10.22 1.78 8.52
CA ARG A 182 11.27 2.79 8.29
C ARG A 182 11.31 3.17 6.83
N THR A 183 10.71 4.30 6.53
CA THR A 183 10.62 4.89 5.19
C THR A 183 10.63 6.41 5.32
N ARG A 184 10.71 7.12 4.21
CA ARG A 184 10.55 8.59 4.19
C ARG A 184 9.21 9.06 4.76
N MET A 185 8.16 8.26 4.60
CA MET A 185 6.82 8.59 5.13
C MET A 185 6.81 8.66 6.66
N SER A 186 7.63 7.88 7.34
CA SER A 186 7.75 7.82 8.80
C SER A 186 9.00 8.53 9.33
N ALA A 187 9.76 9.19 8.46
CA ALA A 187 10.98 9.89 8.86
C ALA A 187 10.69 10.99 9.88
N GLY A 188 11.47 11.03 10.96
CA GLY A 188 11.28 11.99 12.05
C GLY A 188 10.22 11.59 13.10
N MET A 189 9.47 10.52 12.88
CA MET A 189 8.53 9.99 13.87
C MET A 189 9.24 9.09 14.88
N PRO A 190 8.83 9.11 16.16
CA PRO A 190 9.32 8.14 17.14
C PRO A 190 9.00 6.71 16.69
N GLU A 191 9.96 5.80 16.81
CA GLU A 191 9.74 4.40 16.46
C GLU A 191 8.71 3.74 17.36
N ALA A 192 7.75 3.06 16.74
CA ALA A 192 6.78 2.24 17.45
C ALA A 192 7.37 0.85 17.78
N PRO A 193 6.86 0.17 18.82
CA PRO A 193 7.20 -1.25 19.03
C PRO A 193 6.94 -2.07 17.76
N MET A 194 7.85 -2.98 17.42
CA MET A 194 7.78 -3.83 16.23
C MET A 194 7.86 -3.05 14.89
N THR A 195 8.53 -1.89 14.86
CA THR A 195 8.91 -1.23 13.61
C THR A 195 9.76 -2.18 12.77
N CYS A 196 9.52 -2.22 11.47
CA CYS A 196 10.25 -3.07 10.51
C CYS A 196 10.79 -2.24 9.34
N ASP A 197 11.58 -2.87 8.51
CA ASP A 197 12.14 -2.23 7.31
C ASP A 197 11.26 -2.48 6.08
N ALA A 198 11.41 -1.63 5.06
CA ALA A 198 10.69 -1.79 3.79
C ALA A 198 10.94 -3.17 3.15
N ASP A 199 12.12 -3.74 3.36
CA ASP A 199 12.49 -5.06 2.87
C ASP A 199 11.73 -6.21 3.54
N ASP A 200 11.43 -6.11 4.84
CA ASP A 200 10.61 -7.10 5.54
C ASP A 200 9.19 -7.16 4.95
N VAL A 201 8.62 -5.98 4.67
CA VAL A 201 7.32 -5.87 4.02
C VAL A 201 7.37 -6.40 2.60
N ALA A 202 8.40 -6.06 1.84
CA ALA A 202 8.63 -6.51 0.48
C ALA A 202 8.75 -8.03 0.37
N LYS A 203 9.50 -8.65 1.28
CA LYS A 203 9.65 -10.12 1.37
C LYS A 203 8.30 -10.81 1.61
N ALA A 204 7.50 -10.26 2.53
CA ALA A 204 6.17 -10.78 2.83
C ALA A 204 5.21 -10.59 1.64
N ALA A 205 5.19 -9.42 1.02
CA ALA A 205 4.38 -9.07 -0.14
C ALA A 205 4.71 -9.97 -1.36
N ALA A 206 5.98 -10.09 -1.72
CA ALA A 206 6.42 -10.91 -2.84
C ALA A 206 6.14 -12.42 -2.63
N LYS A 207 6.25 -12.91 -1.39
CA LYS A 207 5.86 -14.28 -1.05
C LYS A 207 4.35 -14.47 -1.18
N ALA A 208 3.56 -13.56 -0.62
CA ALA A 208 2.11 -13.66 -0.60
C ALA A 208 1.49 -13.49 -1.99
N ALA A 209 2.09 -12.69 -2.88
CA ALA A 209 1.68 -12.57 -4.28
C ALA A 209 1.69 -13.91 -5.03
N VAL A 210 2.60 -14.82 -4.68
CA VAL A 210 2.73 -16.12 -5.36
C VAL A 210 1.98 -17.23 -4.62
N ARG A 211 2.04 -17.22 -3.29
CA ARG A 211 1.45 -18.27 -2.42
C ARG A 211 1.28 -17.79 -0.99
N GLY A 212 0.38 -18.40 -0.26
CA GLY A 212 0.17 -18.10 1.15
C GLY A 212 -1.20 -17.49 1.43
N PRO A 213 -1.44 -16.93 2.60
CA PRO A 213 -2.72 -16.35 2.99
C PRO A 213 -3.03 -15.07 2.22
N ALA A 214 -4.33 -14.76 2.06
CA ALA A 214 -4.80 -13.52 1.43
C ALA A 214 -4.49 -12.27 2.28
N THR A 215 -4.30 -12.43 3.60
CA THR A 215 -3.96 -11.32 4.50
C THR A 215 -2.69 -11.66 5.29
N VAL A 216 -1.75 -10.71 5.31
CA VAL A 216 -0.43 -10.87 5.94
C VAL A 216 -0.11 -9.67 6.82
N TRP A 217 0.33 -9.89 8.05
CA TRP A 217 0.83 -8.86 8.96
C TRP A 217 2.35 -8.84 8.97
N VAL A 218 2.94 -7.65 9.04
CA VAL A 218 4.41 -7.49 9.09
C VAL A 218 4.79 -6.51 10.21
N PRO A 219 5.48 -6.99 11.23
CA PRO A 219 5.79 -8.38 11.59
C PRO A 219 4.55 -9.23 11.91
N GLY A 220 4.65 -10.54 11.70
CA GLY A 220 3.50 -11.46 11.88
C GLY A 220 2.85 -11.45 13.27
N LYS A 221 3.62 -11.08 14.32
CA LYS A 221 3.13 -10.92 15.71
C LYS A 221 2.04 -9.86 15.85
N LEU A 222 2.02 -8.86 14.94
CA LEU A 222 0.99 -7.81 14.92
C LEU A 222 -0.42 -8.37 14.72
N ARG A 223 -0.56 -9.53 14.07
CA ARG A 223 -1.85 -10.21 13.94
C ARG A 223 -2.52 -10.44 15.29
N TYR A 224 -1.78 -10.96 16.25
CA TYR A 224 -2.30 -11.28 17.59
C TYR A 224 -2.59 -10.02 18.39
N LEU A 225 -1.67 -9.05 18.36
CA LEU A 225 -1.85 -7.75 19.01
C LEU A 225 -3.11 -7.06 18.49
N MET A 226 -3.25 -6.95 17.18
CA MET A 226 -4.41 -6.26 16.58
C MET A 226 -5.70 -7.04 16.79
N SER A 227 -5.67 -8.37 16.85
CA SER A 227 -6.84 -9.18 17.22
C SER A 227 -7.39 -8.85 18.60
N VAL A 228 -6.52 -8.50 19.54
CA VAL A 228 -6.94 -8.01 20.86
C VAL A 228 -7.41 -6.55 20.78
N LEU A 229 -6.59 -5.66 20.22
CA LEU A 229 -6.84 -4.22 20.22
C LEU A 229 -8.16 -3.83 19.53
N ARG A 230 -8.52 -4.48 18.43
CA ARG A 230 -9.75 -4.16 17.69
C ARG A 230 -11.03 -4.45 18.47
N HIS A 231 -11.00 -5.40 19.43
CA HIS A 231 -12.16 -5.76 20.23
C HIS A 231 -12.24 -5.03 21.57
N LEU A 232 -11.22 -4.25 21.95
CA LEU A 232 -11.25 -3.50 23.19
C LEU A 232 -12.38 -2.47 23.21
N PRO A 233 -13.13 -2.33 24.32
CA PRO A 233 -14.07 -1.24 24.51
C PRO A 233 -13.36 0.12 24.36
N ARG A 234 -14.09 1.11 23.81
CA ARG A 234 -13.53 2.45 23.54
C ARG A 234 -12.82 3.11 24.74
N PRO A 235 -13.33 3.08 25.98
CA PRO A 235 -12.65 3.68 27.12
C PRO A 235 -11.27 3.07 27.37
N ILE A 236 -11.16 1.73 27.33
CA ILE A 236 -9.90 1.01 27.55
C ILE A 236 -8.92 1.32 26.42
N PHE A 237 -9.39 1.31 25.17
CA PHE A 237 -8.55 1.61 24.03
C PHE A 237 -8.01 3.05 24.06
N ARG A 238 -8.83 4.03 24.47
CA ARG A 238 -8.41 5.42 24.64
C ARG A 238 -7.32 5.59 25.69
N TRP A 239 -7.43 4.84 26.78
CA TRP A 239 -6.43 4.84 27.85
C TRP A 239 -5.09 4.21 27.40
N LEU A 240 -5.14 3.13 26.62
CA LEU A 240 -3.96 2.47 26.07
C LEU A 240 -3.32 3.21 24.88
N SER A 241 -4.03 4.11 24.25
CA SER A 241 -3.55 4.90 23.11
C SER A 241 -3.56 6.39 23.46
N PRO A 242 -2.73 6.82 24.42
CA PRO A 242 -2.59 8.26 24.73
C PRO A 242 -2.04 8.95 23.47
N GLY A 243 -2.63 10.07 23.09
CA GLY A 243 -2.13 10.88 21.98
C GLY A 243 -0.72 11.34 22.27
N GLY A 244 0.10 11.41 21.26
CA GLY A 244 1.53 11.69 21.35
C GLY A 244 1.97 13.11 21.75
N LYS A 245 1.12 13.86 22.44
CA LYS A 245 1.54 15.00 23.26
C LYS A 245 1.07 14.71 24.69
N ALA A 246 1.99 14.26 25.53
CA ALA A 246 1.83 14.38 26.96
C ALA A 246 1.45 15.85 27.21
N GLU A 247 0.33 16.08 27.90
CA GLU A 247 0.01 17.38 28.48
C GLU A 247 1.14 17.76 29.44
N ALA A 248 2.11 18.50 28.92
CA ALA A 248 3.03 19.24 29.75
C ALA A 248 2.27 20.48 30.20
N GLY A 249 1.81 20.48 31.45
CA GLY A 249 1.42 21.67 32.16
C GLY A 249 -0.09 21.88 32.36
N ARG A 250 -0.60 21.36 33.43
CA ARG A 250 -1.47 22.14 34.37
C ARG A 250 -0.97 21.94 35.77
#